data_8d9014329e9c77faeeecb4c43bbef18a
#
_entry.id   8d9014329e9c77faeeecb4c43bbef18a
#
_cell.length_a   1.000
_cell.length_b   1.000
_cell.length_c   1.000
_cell.angle_alpha   90.00
_cell.angle_beta   90.00
_cell.angle_gamma   90.00
#
_symmetry.space_group_name_H-M   'P 1'
#
loop_
_entity.id
_entity.type
_entity.pdbx_description
1 polymer ?
#
loop_
_entity_poly.entity_id
_entity_poly.type
_entity_poly.pdbx_seq_one_letter_code
_entity_poly.pdbx_strand_id
1 'polypeptide(L)'
;GEGFPRSGRTSIVSQSGAIGIHLMVLLRDRGVGTGKWITTGNQADINIADCLYWLASDPETDVIVLYLEGIPDTVAFIAGLKKADLEGKPVLILKAGITKRGARAAKSHTASLAGTDAVFDGALRQFGAIRANSMEDLATLAAVFDTGIRPKSANLGIITISGGAGALMADAAVNSGLKMPDLPIGEQTELLKIVPFCSP
;
A
#
# COMPACT_ATOMS: atom_id res chain seq x y z
N GLY A 1 -15.84 1.02 22.72
CA GLY A 1 -15.39 2.35 22.40
C GLY A 1 -15.38 2.61 20.92
N GLU A 2 -16.30 3.42 20.48
CA GLU A 2 -16.28 3.95 19.12
C GLU A 2 -15.06 4.86 18.99
N GLY A 3 -14.08 4.47 18.18
CA GLY A 3 -12.99 5.36 17.80
C GLY A 3 -11.65 4.72 17.57
N PHE A 4 -11.24 3.75 18.34
CA PHE A 4 -9.93 3.13 18.14
C PHE A 4 -10.04 1.89 17.20
N PRO A 5 -9.03 1.69 16.31
CA PRO A 5 -8.98 0.50 15.47
C PRO A 5 -8.78 -0.74 16.35
N ARG A 6 -9.18 -1.90 15.82
CA ARG A 6 -8.79 -3.18 16.43
C ARG A 6 -7.29 -3.33 16.42
N SER A 7 -6.75 -4.07 17.37
CA SER A 7 -5.36 -4.49 17.33
C SER A 7 -5.10 -5.30 16.05
N GLY A 8 -3.97 -5.08 15.43
CA GLY A 8 -3.56 -5.73 14.19
C GLY A 8 -2.06 -5.66 13.98
N ARG A 9 -1.63 -5.97 12.77
CA ARG A 9 -0.21 -6.05 12.41
C ARG A 9 0.19 -5.06 11.31
N THR A 10 -0.74 -4.17 10.91
CA THR A 10 -0.45 -3.04 10.02
C THR A 10 -0.02 -1.85 10.85
N SER A 11 1.22 -1.38 10.67
CA SER A 11 1.79 -0.24 11.39
C SER A 11 1.83 1.00 10.52
N ILE A 12 1.48 2.15 11.10
CA ILE A 12 1.39 3.45 10.42
C ILE A 12 2.48 4.38 10.94
N VAL A 13 3.22 5.01 10.03
CA VAL A 13 4.06 6.16 10.36
C VAL A 13 3.64 7.36 9.53
N SER A 14 3.36 8.47 10.17
CA SER A 14 2.90 9.69 9.51
C SER A 14 3.70 10.90 9.96
N GLN A 15 4.12 11.73 9.01
CA GLN A 15 4.70 13.04 9.32
C GLN A 15 3.65 14.08 9.73
N SER A 16 2.36 13.77 9.49
CA SER A 16 1.22 14.61 9.91
C SER A 16 0.32 13.86 10.87
N GLY A 17 0.06 14.43 12.04
CA GLY A 17 -0.86 13.85 13.02
C GLY A 17 -2.28 13.72 12.47
N ALA A 18 -2.79 14.78 11.84
CA ALA A 18 -4.15 14.79 11.27
C ALA A 18 -4.32 13.73 10.15
N ILE A 19 -3.34 13.62 9.25
CA ILE A 19 -3.35 12.60 8.18
C ILE A 19 -3.23 11.19 8.78
N GLY A 20 -2.38 11.02 9.79
CA GLY A 20 -2.24 9.73 10.48
C GLY A 20 -3.55 9.26 11.11
N ILE A 21 -4.29 10.16 11.78
CA ILE A 21 -5.62 9.86 12.34
C ILE A 21 -6.62 9.52 11.23
N HIS A 22 -6.66 10.32 10.15
CA HIS A 22 -7.56 10.06 9.02
C HIS A 22 -7.27 8.69 8.39
N LEU A 23 -5.99 8.37 8.16
CA LEU A 23 -5.59 7.07 7.64
C LEU A 23 -6.01 5.92 8.56
N MET A 24 -5.83 6.07 9.87
CA MET A 24 -6.27 5.09 10.86
C MET A 24 -7.78 4.84 10.79
N VAL A 25 -8.60 5.88 10.58
CA VAL A 25 -10.05 5.75 10.37
C VAL A 25 -10.36 4.99 9.09
N LEU A 26 -9.71 5.34 7.97
CA LEU A 26 -9.90 4.66 6.69
C LEU A 26 -9.53 3.17 6.76
N LEU A 27 -8.46 2.83 7.48
CA LEU A 27 -8.05 1.44 7.70
C LEU A 27 -9.06 0.68 8.55
N ARG A 28 -9.51 1.29 9.66
CA ARG A 28 -10.56 0.71 10.52
C ARG A 28 -11.83 0.41 9.73
N ASP A 29 -12.28 1.34 8.89
CA ASP A 29 -13.52 1.21 8.12
C ASP A 29 -13.40 0.12 7.03
N ARG A 30 -12.17 -0.28 6.68
CA ARG A 30 -11.86 -1.44 5.82
C ARG A 30 -11.57 -2.73 6.59
N GLY A 31 -11.73 -2.72 7.92
CA GLY A 31 -11.50 -3.89 8.78
C GLY A 31 -10.04 -4.18 9.10
N VAL A 32 -9.10 -3.30 8.71
CA VAL A 32 -7.67 -3.43 9.00
C VAL A 32 -7.40 -3.08 10.46
N GLY A 33 -6.73 -3.97 11.17
CA GLY A 33 -6.26 -3.73 12.53
C GLY A 33 -4.95 -2.94 12.53
N THR A 34 -4.81 -1.99 13.46
CA THR A 34 -3.59 -1.19 13.60
C THR A 34 -2.71 -1.78 14.71
N GLY A 35 -1.45 -2.08 14.36
CA GLY A 35 -0.43 -2.51 15.31
C GLY A 35 0.17 -1.31 16.05
N LYS A 36 0.92 -0.52 15.32
CA LYS A 36 1.59 0.67 15.84
C LYS A 36 1.19 1.90 15.02
N TRP A 37 1.03 3.01 15.72
CA TRP A 37 0.79 4.31 15.09
C TRP A 37 1.79 5.32 15.63
N ILE A 38 2.64 5.83 14.74
CA ILE A 38 3.73 6.74 15.07
C ILE A 38 3.53 8.04 14.28
N THR A 39 3.62 9.16 14.96
CA THR A 39 3.64 10.48 14.32
C THR A 39 4.98 11.15 14.60
N THR A 40 5.74 11.42 13.53
CA THR A 40 7.08 12.01 13.65
C THR A 40 7.09 13.55 13.64
N GLY A 41 5.98 14.16 13.19
CA GLY A 41 5.89 15.62 13.11
C GLY A 41 7.03 16.23 12.29
N ASN A 42 7.73 17.22 12.87
CA ASN A 42 8.84 17.92 12.23
C ASN A 42 10.16 17.12 12.20
N GLN A 43 10.18 15.90 12.76
CA GLN A 43 11.34 15.00 12.73
C GLN A 43 12.60 15.60 13.39
N ALA A 44 12.42 16.28 14.53
CA ALA A 44 13.51 16.96 15.23
C ALA A 44 14.54 16.00 15.83
N ASP A 45 14.12 14.76 16.16
CA ASP A 45 14.95 13.71 16.72
C ASP A 45 14.76 12.42 15.90
N ILE A 46 13.68 11.69 16.16
CA ILE A 46 13.34 10.48 15.39
C ILE A 46 12.65 10.87 14.08
N ASN A 47 13.16 10.35 12.96
CA ASN A 47 12.63 10.60 11.64
C ASN A 47 11.93 9.38 11.04
N ILE A 48 11.37 9.54 9.85
CA ILE A 48 10.62 8.49 9.14
C ILE A 48 11.49 7.27 8.79
N ALA A 49 12.80 7.48 8.53
CA ALA A 49 13.71 6.40 8.19
C ALA A 49 14.03 5.53 9.41
N ASP A 50 14.18 6.14 10.59
CA ASP A 50 14.38 5.43 11.87
C ASP A 50 13.17 4.55 12.18
N CYS A 51 11.97 5.10 12.02
CA CYS A 51 10.72 4.37 12.23
C CYS A 51 10.57 3.20 11.25
N LEU A 52 10.86 3.44 9.96
CA LEU A 52 10.80 2.41 8.93
C LEU A 52 11.77 1.26 9.24
N TYR A 53 13.02 1.58 9.55
CA TYR A 53 14.03 0.56 9.87
C TYR A 53 13.65 -0.26 11.10
N TRP A 54 13.11 0.39 12.13
CA TRP A 54 12.64 -0.27 13.34
C TRP A 54 11.44 -1.19 13.05
N LEU A 55 10.41 -0.71 12.33
CA LEU A 55 9.23 -1.50 11.96
C LEU A 55 9.58 -2.67 11.05
N ALA A 56 10.58 -2.50 10.18
CA ALA A 56 11.08 -3.59 9.35
C ALA A 56 11.58 -4.77 10.19
N SER A 57 12.13 -4.51 11.38
CA SER A 57 12.63 -5.53 12.30
C SER A 57 11.59 -6.00 13.33
N ASP A 58 10.47 -5.31 13.46
CA ASP A 58 9.46 -5.57 14.48
C ASP A 58 8.63 -6.83 14.17
N PRO A 59 8.67 -7.88 15.02
CA PRO A 59 7.96 -9.13 14.74
C PRO A 59 6.44 -9.01 14.80
N GLU A 60 5.91 -7.91 15.34
CA GLU A 60 4.48 -7.64 15.42
C GLU A 60 3.95 -6.78 14.26
N THR A 61 4.81 -6.40 13.31
CA THR A 61 4.44 -5.63 12.12
C THR A 61 4.58 -6.49 10.86
N ASP A 62 3.50 -6.63 10.10
CA ASP A 62 3.47 -7.35 8.82
C ASP A 62 3.37 -6.40 7.61
N VAL A 63 2.72 -5.24 7.80
CA VAL A 63 2.54 -4.23 6.75
C VAL A 63 2.95 -2.86 7.31
N ILE A 64 3.76 -2.13 6.55
CA ILE A 64 4.23 -0.79 6.93
C ILE A 64 3.56 0.24 6.03
N VAL A 65 2.86 1.20 6.61
CA VAL A 65 2.15 2.26 5.90
C VAL A 65 2.75 3.61 6.26
N LEU A 66 3.23 4.34 5.24
CA LEU A 66 3.92 5.60 5.42
C LEU A 66 3.19 6.76 4.75
N TYR A 67 3.01 7.86 5.46
CA TYR A 67 2.68 9.15 4.88
C TYR A 67 3.89 10.08 4.97
N LEU A 68 4.37 10.56 3.83
CA LEU A 68 5.61 11.33 3.69
C LEU A 68 5.35 12.73 3.13
N GLU A 69 5.98 13.73 3.74
CA GLU A 69 6.11 15.09 3.20
C GLU A 69 7.54 15.35 2.73
N GLY A 70 8.53 14.74 3.39
CA GLY A 70 9.93 14.81 3.04
C GLY A 70 10.75 13.71 3.70
N ILE A 71 11.94 13.47 3.19
CA ILE A 71 12.88 12.47 3.70
C ILE A 71 14.20 13.17 4.01
N PRO A 72 14.50 13.43 5.30
CA PRO A 72 15.73 14.11 5.69
C PRO A 72 16.99 13.28 5.42
N ASP A 73 16.92 11.98 5.68
CA ASP A 73 17.99 11.03 5.46
C ASP A 73 17.58 9.95 4.44
N THR A 74 17.94 10.17 3.17
CA THR A 74 17.64 9.26 2.08
C THR A 74 18.43 7.96 2.16
N VAL A 75 19.62 7.98 2.72
CA VAL A 75 20.47 6.78 2.86
C VAL A 75 19.86 5.84 3.89
N ALA A 76 19.50 6.35 5.05
CA ALA A 76 18.82 5.58 6.09
C ALA A 76 17.44 5.09 5.62
N PHE A 77 16.69 5.91 4.86
CA PHE A 77 15.39 5.52 4.31
C PHE A 77 15.52 4.33 3.34
N ILE A 78 16.49 4.36 2.43
CA ILE A 78 16.78 3.24 1.52
C ILE A 78 17.21 1.99 2.30
N ALA A 79 18.00 2.14 3.36
CA ALA A 79 18.38 1.02 4.22
C ALA A 79 17.13 0.39 4.88
N GLY A 80 16.19 1.21 5.33
CA GLY A 80 14.90 0.76 5.87
C GLY A 80 14.06 0.00 4.84
N LEU A 81 13.96 0.49 3.59
CA LEU A 81 13.26 -0.19 2.50
C LEU A 81 13.88 -1.57 2.21
N LYS A 82 15.20 -1.62 2.06
CA LYS A 82 15.92 -2.89 1.85
C LYS A 82 15.69 -3.88 3.00
N LYS A 83 15.69 -3.39 4.22
CA LYS A 83 15.44 -4.21 5.40
C LYS A 83 14.02 -4.77 5.38
N ALA A 84 13.01 -3.95 5.06
CA ALA A 84 11.63 -4.39 4.95
C ALA A 84 11.44 -5.43 3.85
N ASP A 85 12.07 -5.25 2.69
CA ASP A 85 12.05 -6.20 1.58
C ASP A 85 12.67 -7.55 1.98
N LEU A 86 13.83 -7.54 2.64
CA LEU A 86 14.48 -8.75 3.16
C LEU A 86 13.61 -9.52 4.17
N GLU A 87 12.83 -8.79 4.97
CA GLU A 87 11.90 -9.38 5.95
C GLU A 87 10.53 -9.72 5.32
N GLY A 88 10.36 -9.51 4.01
CA GLY A 88 9.11 -9.78 3.28
C GLY A 88 7.94 -8.88 3.67
N LYS A 89 8.22 -7.69 4.24
CA LYS A 89 7.20 -6.74 4.71
C LYS A 89 6.92 -5.70 3.64
N PRO A 90 5.70 -5.63 3.10
CA PRO A 90 5.32 -4.58 2.16
C PRO A 90 5.38 -3.21 2.83
N VAL A 91 5.96 -2.25 2.11
CA VAL A 91 6.00 -0.83 2.49
C VAL A 91 5.11 -0.05 1.52
N LEU A 92 4.03 0.50 2.03
CA LEU A 92 3.04 1.24 1.27
C LEU A 92 3.22 2.73 1.56
N ILE A 93 3.33 3.56 0.53
CA ILE A 93 3.75 4.95 0.69
C ILE A 93 2.83 5.91 -0.04
N LEU A 94 2.30 6.88 0.69
CA LEU A 94 1.70 8.09 0.12
C LEU A 94 2.63 9.27 0.36
N LYS A 95 3.06 9.93 -0.72
CA LYS A 95 3.93 11.10 -0.65
C LYS A 95 3.16 12.36 -1.02
N ALA A 96 3.19 13.36 -0.14
CA ALA A 96 2.74 14.71 -0.44
C ALA A 96 3.84 15.54 -1.14
N GLY A 97 3.45 16.69 -1.71
CA GLY A 97 4.42 17.62 -2.29
C GLY A 97 5.04 17.15 -3.62
N ILE A 98 4.31 16.36 -4.42
CA ILE A 98 4.78 15.84 -5.71
C ILE A 98 4.81 16.88 -6.83
N THR A 99 4.00 17.95 -6.73
CA THR A 99 3.98 19.06 -7.67
C THR A 99 4.78 20.24 -7.14
N LYS A 100 5.21 21.16 -8.02
CA LYS A 100 5.90 22.40 -7.60
C LYS A 100 5.08 23.22 -6.59
N ARG A 101 3.75 23.26 -6.73
CA ARG A 101 2.87 23.94 -5.77
C ARG A 101 2.73 23.16 -4.46
N GLY A 102 2.51 21.84 -4.53
CA GLY A 102 2.45 20.98 -3.34
C GLY A 102 3.76 20.96 -2.56
N ALA A 103 4.91 20.90 -3.27
CA ALA A 103 6.23 20.98 -2.64
C ALA A 103 6.44 22.32 -1.91
N ARG A 104 5.93 23.43 -2.45
CA ARG A 104 5.99 24.75 -1.80
C ARG A 104 5.13 24.80 -0.54
N ALA A 105 3.94 24.18 -0.57
CA ALA A 105 3.06 24.06 0.59
C ALA A 105 3.68 23.15 1.67
N ALA A 106 4.22 21.99 1.29
CA ALA A 106 4.90 21.07 2.22
C ALA A 106 6.14 21.71 2.86
N LYS A 107 6.90 22.52 2.09
CA LYS A 107 8.09 23.22 2.56
C LYS A 107 7.84 24.24 3.68
N SER A 108 6.62 24.81 3.76
CA SER A 108 6.22 25.69 4.85
C SER A 108 5.97 24.92 6.17
N HIS A 109 5.80 23.61 6.10
CA HIS A 109 5.57 22.71 7.23
C HIS A 109 6.78 21.84 7.60
N THR A 110 7.65 21.55 6.61
CA THR A 110 8.85 20.72 6.82
C THR A 110 10.05 21.38 6.14
N ALA A 111 11.19 21.43 6.80
CA ALA A 111 12.44 22.00 6.27
C ALA A 111 13.08 21.16 5.14
N SER A 112 12.40 20.13 4.65
CA SER A 112 12.92 19.16 3.71
C SER A 112 12.89 19.64 2.26
N LEU A 113 14.00 19.48 1.53
CA LEU A 113 14.10 19.68 0.09
C LEU A 113 13.39 18.52 -0.63
N ALA A 114 12.35 18.83 -1.40
CA ALA A 114 11.72 17.85 -2.27
C ALA A 114 12.66 17.55 -3.45
N GLY A 115 13.19 16.34 -3.52
CA GLY A 115 13.82 15.80 -4.73
C GLY A 115 12.83 15.68 -5.88
N THR A 116 13.32 15.41 -7.11
CA THR A 116 12.44 15.15 -8.25
C THR A 116 11.59 13.90 -7.99
N ASP A 117 10.29 14.01 -8.18
CA ASP A 117 9.33 12.94 -7.91
C ASP A 117 9.63 11.66 -8.70
N ALA A 118 10.14 11.81 -9.93
CA ALA A 118 10.56 10.68 -10.76
C ALA A 118 11.73 9.87 -10.15
N VAL A 119 12.67 10.53 -9.48
CA VAL A 119 13.79 9.85 -8.79
C VAL A 119 13.25 9.08 -7.58
N PHE A 120 12.35 9.69 -6.82
CA PHE A 120 11.69 9.04 -5.70
C PHE A 120 10.92 7.78 -6.15
N ASP A 121 10.12 7.91 -7.20
CA ASP A 121 9.33 6.81 -7.75
C ASP A 121 10.23 5.67 -8.28
N GLY A 122 11.34 6.01 -8.95
CA GLY A 122 12.36 5.05 -9.37
C GLY A 122 12.97 4.28 -8.19
N ALA A 123 13.29 4.99 -7.10
CA ALA A 123 13.83 4.37 -5.90
C ALA A 123 12.80 3.43 -5.23
N LEU A 124 11.54 3.83 -5.14
CA LEU A 124 10.49 2.95 -4.58
C LEU A 124 10.38 1.65 -5.35
N ARG A 125 10.32 1.72 -6.70
CA ARG A 125 10.31 0.52 -7.55
C ARG A 125 11.53 -0.36 -7.38
N GLN A 126 12.71 0.26 -7.27
CA GLN A 126 13.97 -0.47 -7.10
C GLN A 126 14.04 -1.23 -5.77
N PHE A 127 13.43 -0.70 -4.73
CA PHE A 127 13.49 -1.26 -3.37
C PHE A 127 12.16 -1.88 -2.90
N GLY A 128 11.28 -2.24 -3.85
CA GLY A 128 10.07 -3.03 -3.57
C GLY A 128 8.97 -2.29 -2.81
N ALA A 129 9.07 -0.96 -2.65
CA ALA A 129 8.00 -0.20 -2.01
C ALA A 129 6.89 0.16 -3.00
N ILE A 130 5.66 0.20 -2.50
CA ILE A 130 4.46 0.43 -3.30
C ILE A 130 3.95 1.84 -3.06
N ARG A 131 3.83 2.60 -4.13
CA ARG A 131 3.32 3.96 -4.08
C ARG A 131 1.80 3.99 -4.21
N ALA A 132 1.14 4.69 -3.28
CA ALA A 132 -0.27 5.05 -3.36
C ALA A 132 -0.44 6.45 -3.97
N ASN A 133 -1.57 6.67 -4.66
CA ASN A 133 -1.89 7.94 -5.32
C ASN A 133 -2.85 8.81 -4.51
N SER A 134 -3.57 8.23 -3.54
CA SER A 134 -4.49 8.92 -2.64
C SER A 134 -4.53 8.22 -1.27
N MET A 135 -5.21 8.83 -0.32
CA MET A 135 -5.46 8.23 1.00
C MET A 135 -6.29 6.95 0.89
N GLU A 136 -7.31 6.97 0.04
CA GLU A 136 -8.19 5.84 -0.24
C GLU A 136 -7.42 4.69 -0.90
N ASP A 137 -6.53 5.02 -1.85
CA ASP A 137 -5.66 4.05 -2.50
C ASP A 137 -4.71 3.41 -1.48
N LEU A 138 -4.05 4.22 -0.64
CA LEU A 138 -3.19 3.75 0.44
C LEU A 138 -3.92 2.80 1.40
N ALA A 139 -5.14 3.17 1.81
CA ALA A 139 -5.95 2.34 2.70
C ALA A 139 -6.43 1.05 2.02
N THR A 140 -6.73 1.09 0.72
CA THR A 140 -7.11 -0.09 -0.06
C THR A 140 -5.93 -1.05 -0.23
N LEU A 141 -4.76 -0.53 -0.57
CA LEU A 141 -3.53 -1.33 -0.62
C LEU A 141 -3.23 -1.97 0.74
N ALA A 142 -3.33 -1.21 1.82
CA ALA A 142 -3.12 -1.75 3.16
C ALA A 142 -4.10 -2.89 3.49
N ALA A 143 -5.38 -2.74 3.14
CA ALA A 143 -6.37 -3.79 3.36
C ALA A 143 -6.06 -5.06 2.55
N VAL A 144 -5.61 -4.92 1.31
CA VAL A 144 -5.18 -6.06 0.48
C VAL A 144 -3.98 -6.78 1.10
N PHE A 145 -2.96 -6.02 1.52
CA PHE A 145 -1.75 -6.60 2.09
C PHE A 145 -1.94 -7.16 3.51
N ASP A 146 -2.87 -6.60 4.30
CA ASP A 146 -3.22 -7.08 5.64
C ASP A 146 -3.83 -8.49 5.64
N THR A 147 -4.42 -8.92 4.50
CA THR A 147 -4.92 -10.31 4.35
C THR A 147 -3.82 -11.37 4.44
N GLY A 148 -2.56 -11.00 4.29
CA GLY A 148 -1.43 -11.93 4.20
C GLY A 148 -1.39 -12.74 2.89
N ILE A 149 -2.42 -12.64 2.05
CA ILE A 149 -2.48 -13.37 0.78
C ILE A 149 -1.51 -12.74 -0.22
N ARG A 150 -0.65 -13.56 -0.80
CA ARG A 150 0.29 -13.16 -1.85
C ARG A 150 0.01 -13.99 -3.10
N PRO A 151 -0.34 -13.37 -4.24
CA PRO A 151 -0.51 -14.08 -5.50
C PRO A 151 0.76 -14.82 -5.91
N LYS A 152 0.61 -16.06 -6.36
CA LYS A 152 1.74 -16.88 -6.84
C LYS A 152 2.12 -16.57 -8.28
N SER A 153 1.25 -15.90 -9.02
CA SER A 153 1.45 -15.54 -10.43
C SER A 153 0.63 -14.30 -10.80
N ALA A 154 0.82 -13.78 -12.00
CA ALA A 154 0.00 -12.72 -12.56
C ALA A 154 -1.29 -13.24 -13.22
N ASN A 155 -1.68 -14.49 -13.00
CA ASN A 155 -2.90 -15.05 -13.54
C ASN A 155 -4.10 -14.67 -12.67
N LEU A 156 -5.17 -14.20 -13.30
CA LEU A 156 -6.41 -13.79 -12.65
C LEU A 156 -7.58 -14.57 -13.23
N GLY A 157 -8.44 -15.09 -12.36
CA GLY A 157 -9.78 -15.57 -12.70
C GLY A 157 -10.83 -14.58 -12.22
N ILE A 158 -11.86 -14.34 -13.02
CA ILE A 158 -12.99 -13.49 -12.68
C ILE A 158 -14.24 -14.33 -12.50
N ILE A 159 -14.91 -14.20 -11.37
CA ILE A 159 -16.21 -14.82 -11.11
C ILE A 159 -17.20 -13.68 -10.83
N THR A 160 -18.24 -13.58 -11.65
CA THR A 160 -19.25 -12.53 -11.52
C THR A 160 -20.58 -13.01 -12.08
N ILE A 161 -21.69 -12.48 -11.52
CA ILE A 161 -23.06 -12.69 -12.06
C ILE A 161 -23.42 -11.65 -13.13
N SER A 162 -22.57 -10.66 -13.37
CA SER A 162 -22.83 -9.55 -14.30
C SER A 162 -21.81 -9.59 -15.44
N GLY A 163 -22.29 -9.82 -16.67
CA GLY A 163 -21.44 -9.78 -17.86
C GLY A 163 -20.75 -8.42 -18.07
N GLY A 164 -21.47 -7.32 -17.83
CA GLY A 164 -20.87 -5.97 -17.91
C GLY A 164 -19.78 -5.73 -16.86
N ALA A 165 -19.98 -6.18 -15.64
CA ALA A 165 -18.93 -6.11 -14.62
C ALA A 165 -17.72 -6.99 -14.98
N GLY A 166 -17.97 -8.18 -15.53
CA GLY A 166 -16.92 -9.08 -16.01
C GLY A 166 -16.05 -8.43 -17.08
N ALA A 167 -16.68 -7.80 -18.08
CA ALA A 167 -15.95 -7.09 -19.14
C ALA A 167 -15.07 -5.95 -18.56
N LEU A 168 -15.63 -5.11 -17.69
CA LEU A 168 -14.87 -4.02 -17.07
C LEU A 168 -13.70 -4.53 -16.22
N MET A 169 -13.90 -5.62 -15.48
CA MET A 169 -12.82 -6.23 -14.68
C MET A 169 -11.74 -6.86 -15.59
N ALA A 170 -12.13 -7.48 -16.69
CA ALA A 170 -11.20 -8.04 -17.66
C ALA A 170 -10.32 -6.94 -18.29
N ASP A 171 -10.94 -5.85 -18.75
CA ASP A 171 -10.21 -4.69 -19.29
C ASP A 171 -9.23 -4.11 -18.27
N ALA A 172 -9.67 -3.94 -17.03
CA ALA A 172 -8.82 -3.44 -15.95
C ALA A 172 -7.64 -4.39 -15.65
N ALA A 173 -7.89 -5.70 -15.64
CA ALA A 173 -6.86 -6.72 -15.42
C ALA A 173 -5.79 -6.68 -16.52
N VAL A 174 -6.19 -6.67 -17.78
CA VAL A 174 -5.26 -6.63 -18.91
C VAL A 174 -4.46 -5.33 -18.93
N ASN A 175 -5.12 -4.18 -18.68
CA ASN A 175 -4.45 -2.88 -18.60
C ASN A 175 -3.45 -2.79 -17.44
N SER A 176 -3.65 -3.61 -16.39
CA SER A 176 -2.72 -3.75 -15.26
C SER A 176 -1.62 -4.79 -15.47
N GLY A 177 -1.54 -5.39 -16.66
CA GLY A 177 -0.54 -6.40 -17.01
C GLY A 177 -0.81 -7.80 -16.44
N LEU A 178 -2.02 -8.04 -15.93
CA LEU A 178 -2.43 -9.37 -15.50
C LEU A 178 -2.79 -10.26 -16.69
N LYS A 179 -2.66 -11.57 -16.52
CA LYS A 179 -3.01 -12.58 -17.52
C LYS A 179 -4.33 -13.23 -17.13
N MET A 180 -5.15 -13.50 -18.12
CA MET A 180 -6.41 -14.22 -17.93
C MET A 180 -6.39 -15.46 -18.83
N PRO A 181 -5.70 -16.53 -18.41
CA PRO A 181 -5.68 -17.75 -19.18
C PRO A 181 -7.07 -18.41 -19.18
N ASP A 182 -7.46 -19.00 -20.28
CA ASP A 182 -8.66 -19.83 -20.34
C ASP A 182 -8.57 -20.99 -19.35
N LEU A 183 -9.69 -21.35 -18.75
CA LEU A 183 -9.75 -22.55 -17.92
C LEU A 183 -9.56 -23.78 -18.82
N PRO A 184 -8.82 -24.81 -18.38
CA PRO A 184 -8.72 -26.06 -19.10
C PRO A 184 -10.12 -26.68 -19.37
N ILE A 185 -10.28 -27.35 -20.50
CA ILE A 185 -11.58 -27.90 -20.94
C ILE A 185 -12.23 -28.79 -19.88
N GLY A 186 -11.42 -29.56 -19.13
CA GLY A 186 -11.93 -30.41 -18.05
C GLY A 186 -12.64 -29.61 -16.97
N GLU A 187 -12.00 -28.54 -16.50
CA GLU A 187 -12.55 -27.65 -15.47
C GLU A 187 -13.77 -26.88 -15.98
N GLN A 188 -13.77 -26.43 -17.23
CA GLN A 188 -14.95 -25.81 -17.85
C GLN A 188 -16.14 -26.78 -17.85
N THR A 189 -15.90 -28.04 -18.20
CA THR A 189 -16.95 -29.07 -18.20
C THR A 189 -17.51 -29.33 -16.80
N GLU A 190 -16.67 -29.37 -15.78
CA GLU A 190 -17.12 -29.54 -14.38
C GLU A 190 -17.90 -28.32 -13.89
N LEU A 191 -17.45 -27.09 -14.23
CA LEU A 191 -18.19 -25.86 -13.89
C LEU A 191 -19.58 -25.84 -14.52
N LEU A 192 -19.71 -26.22 -15.80
CA LEU A 192 -20.99 -26.26 -16.50
C LEU A 192 -21.98 -27.25 -15.88
N LYS A 193 -21.52 -28.31 -15.21
CA LYS A 193 -22.40 -29.20 -14.44
C LYS A 193 -22.99 -28.55 -13.20
N ILE A 194 -22.22 -27.62 -12.56
CA ILE A 194 -22.62 -26.93 -11.34
C ILE A 194 -23.42 -25.67 -11.67
N VAL A 195 -22.96 -24.92 -12.68
CA VAL A 195 -23.57 -23.67 -13.13
C VAL A 195 -23.76 -23.72 -14.66
N PRO A 196 -24.87 -24.27 -15.13
CA PRO A 196 -25.07 -24.49 -16.58
C PRO A 196 -25.09 -23.22 -17.44
N PHE A 197 -25.24 -22.04 -16.81
CA PHE A 197 -25.31 -20.75 -17.50
C PHE A 197 -23.99 -19.96 -17.41
N CYS A 198 -22.91 -20.52 -16.86
CA CYS A 198 -21.64 -19.82 -16.85
C CYS A 198 -21.02 -19.82 -18.26
N SER A 199 -20.24 -18.78 -18.53
CA SER A 199 -19.32 -18.70 -19.66
C SER A 199 -17.90 -18.84 -19.10
N PRO A 200 -17.37 -20.06 -19.04
CA PRO A 200 -16.05 -20.30 -18.47
C PRO A 200 -14.94 -19.84 -19.41
#